data_6a76b5cdec02bba28d7552186d62d704
#
_entry.id   6a76b5cdec02bba28d7552186d62d704
#
_cell.length_a   1.000
_cell.length_b   1.000
_cell.length_c   1.000
_cell.angle_alpha   90.00
_cell.angle_beta   90.00
_cell.angle_gamma   90.00
#
_symmetry.space_group_name_H-M   'P 1'
#
loop_
_entity.id
_entity.type
_entity.pdbx_description
1 polymer ?
#
loop_
_entity_poly.entity_id
_entity_poly.type
_entity_poly.pdbx_seq_one_letter_code
_entity_poly.pdbx_strand_id
1 'polypeptide(L)'
;MATAEQVKALIESHTKGDEPRFLAIAMQVAALEARQGHVRLAGELREIIDRAKEGGVKRPVPLAQPRGELGGLLAASYPKATLNELVVAPELRRRIDRLLHEQRQAEQLRTHGLSPRHRVLLVGPPGTGKTLCATVIAGELHLPLFKVVFESLVTKFLGETAAKLKLVFDAIRATRGVYLFDEFDAIGGQRTAGNDVGEIRRVVNSFLQLLEQDDSNSVVLAATNHPQMLDRALFRRFDDVIEFSLPSQAQAEDTMRNRLAPFDTGRLKWTRIRPAARGLSHALLARACDDAAKQAVLAGTREISTEALLDALREQREFAAMK
;
A
#
# COMPACT_ATOMS: atom_id res chain seq x y z
N MET A 1 40.37 -24.65 -2.04
CA MET A 1 39.37 -24.22 -2.99
C MET A 1 38.12 -25.05 -2.86
N ALA A 2 36.96 -24.43 -3.01
CA ALA A 2 35.69 -25.15 -2.98
C ALA A 2 35.69 -26.29 -4.00
N THR A 3 35.19 -27.47 -3.61
CA THR A 3 35.11 -28.62 -4.52
C THR A 3 34.03 -28.41 -5.57
N ALA A 4 34.19 -29.05 -6.76
CA ALA A 4 33.18 -28.96 -7.81
C ALA A 4 31.77 -29.39 -7.32
N GLU A 5 31.71 -30.36 -6.40
CA GLU A 5 30.46 -30.79 -5.79
C GLU A 5 29.81 -29.73 -4.89
N GLN A 6 30.62 -28.98 -4.14
CA GLN A 6 30.11 -27.87 -3.31
C GLN A 6 29.58 -26.73 -4.16
N VAL A 7 30.26 -26.38 -5.26
CA VAL A 7 29.78 -25.37 -6.21
C VAL A 7 28.47 -25.81 -6.86
N LYS A 8 28.39 -27.08 -7.29
CA LYS A 8 27.14 -27.66 -7.84
C LYS A 8 26.00 -27.60 -6.82
N ALA A 9 26.26 -28.00 -5.58
CA ALA A 9 25.26 -27.99 -4.49
C ALA A 9 24.81 -26.56 -4.12
N LEU A 10 25.70 -25.55 -4.19
CA LEU A 10 25.36 -24.14 -4.05
C LEU A 10 24.40 -23.67 -5.15
N ILE A 11 24.72 -24.00 -6.42
CA ILE A 11 23.87 -23.63 -7.55
C ILE A 11 22.53 -24.32 -7.46
N GLU A 12 22.48 -25.61 -7.13
CA GLU A 12 21.23 -26.37 -6.99
C GLU A 12 20.35 -25.84 -5.83
N SER A 13 20.93 -25.52 -4.70
CA SER A 13 20.16 -24.96 -3.57
C SER A 13 19.63 -23.56 -3.90
N HIS A 14 20.42 -22.74 -4.59
CA HIS A 14 19.96 -21.42 -5.03
C HIS A 14 18.83 -21.50 -6.06
N THR A 15 18.94 -22.37 -7.08
CA THR A 15 17.91 -22.55 -8.12
C THR A 15 16.63 -23.16 -7.58
N LYS A 16 16.70 -23.96 -6.49
CA LYS A 16 15.53 -24.52 -5.80
C LYS A 16 14.95 -23.58 -4.74
N GLY A 17 15.58 -22.43 -4.47
CA GLY A 17 15.17 -21.50 -3.42
C GLY A 17 15.35 -22.06 -1.99
N ASP A 18 16.19 -23.10 -1.82
CA ASP A 18 16.51 -23.72 -0.52
C ASP A 18 17.63 -22.93 0.16
N GLU A 19 17.26 -21.80 0.74
CA GLU A 19 18.19 -20.86 1.35
C GLU A 19 18.88 -21.40 2.61
N PRO A 20 18.18 -22.14 3.52
CA PRO A 20 18.86 -22.75 4.65
C PRO A 20 19.99 -23.68 4.20
N ARG A 21 19.75 -24.47 3.16
CA ARG A 21 20.73 -25.37 2.58
C ARG A 21 21.85 -24.62 1.86
N PHE A 22 21.53 -23.54 1.13
CA PHE A 22 22.51 -22.67 0.50
C PHE A 22 23.48 -22.06 1.53
N LEU A 23 22.95 -21.47 2.61
CA LEU A 23 23.75 -20.86 3.68
C LEU A 23 24.58 -21.90 4.44
N ALA A 24 24.05 -23.11 4.65
CA ALA A 24 24.77 -24.20 5.28
C ALA A 24 25.99 -24.63 4.44
N ILE A 25 25.82 -24.80 3.12
CA ILE A 25 26.90 -25.16 2.19
C ILE A 25 27.92 -24.02 2.07
N ALA A 26 27.47 -22.76 1.98
CA ALA A 26 28.34 -21.59 1.95
C ALA A 26 29.22 -21.51 3.21
N MET A 27 28.65 -21.81 4.39
CA MET A 27 29.40 -21.85 5.66
C MET A 27 30.43 -23.00 5.69
N GLN A 28 30.11 -24.16 5.10
CA GLN A 28 31.06 -25.27 4.95
C GLN A 28 32.22 -24.87 4.01
N VAL A 29 31.97 -24.14 2.93
CA VAL A 29 33.02 -23.63 2.05
C VAL A 29 33.91 -22.65 2.80
N ALA A 30 33.34 -21.69 3.55
CA ALA A 30 34.13 -20.76 4.36
C ALA A 30 35.00 -21.48 5.41
N ALA A 31 34.47 -22.52 6.06
CA ALA A 31 35.23 -23.33 7.02
C ALA A 31 36.36 -24.14 6.35
N LEU A 32 36.14 -24.63 5.14
CA LEU A 32 37.18 -25.36 4.38
C LEU A 32 38.32 -24.42 3.97
N GLU A 33 38.02 -23.22 3.48
CA GLU A 33 39.01 -22.20 3.09
C GLU A 33 39.84 -21.78 4.33
N ALA A 34 39.21 -21.63 5.48
CA ALA A 34 39.91 -21.37 6.75
C ALA A 34 40.93 -22.48 7.09
N ARG A 35 40.54 -23.76 6.94
CA ARG A 35 41.43 -24.93 7.20
C ARG A 35 42.59 -25.01 6.22
N GLN A 36 42.43 -24.49 5.00
CA GLN A 36 43.48 -24.46 3.97
C GLN A 36 44.41 -23.24 4.11
N GLY A 37 44.23 -22.42 5.17
CA GLY A 37 45.09 -21.26 5.43
C GLY A 37 44.63 -19.97 4.74
N HIS A 38 43.53 -19.98 3.99
CA HIS A 38 42.96 -18.78 3.32
C HIS A 38 42.10 -17.98 4.29
N VAL A 39 42.69 -17.55 5.41
CA VAL A 39 41.97 -16.92 6.56
C VAL A 39 41.23 -15.66 6.11
N ARG A 40 41.78 -14.85 5.19
CA ARG A 40 41.16 -13.63 4.70
C ARG A 40 39.88 -13.93 3.90
N LEU A 41 39.94 -14.87 2.96
CA LEU A 41 38.78 -15.26 2.14
C LEU A 41 37.68 -15.89 3.01
N ALA A 42 38.06 -16.71 3.95
CA ALA A 42 37.14 -17.33 4.92
C ALA A 42 36.42 -16.27 5.78
N GLY A 43 37.10 -15.22 6.19
CA GLY A 43 36.56 -14.08 6.92
C GLY A 43 35.55 -13.29 6.05
N GLU A 44 35.92 -12.96 4.82
CA GLU A 44 35.05 -12.25 3.87
C GLU A 44 33.77 -13.04 3.56
N LEU A 45 33.89 -14.36 3.35
CA LEU A 45 32.75 -15.24 3.12
C LEU A 45 31.82 -15.29 4.34
N ARG A 46 32.38 -15.38 5.56
CA ARG A 46 31.62 -15.41 6.78
C ARG A 46 30.85 -14.11 7.01
N GLU A 47 31.48 -12.96 6.79
CA GLU A 47 30.79 -11.66 6.88
C GLU A 47 29.64 -11.51 5.87
N ILE A 48 29.80 -12.04 4.65
CA ILE A 48 28.73 -12.04 3.64
C ILE A 48 27.58 -12.93 4.11
N ILE A 49 27.87 -14.12 4.65
CA ILE A 49 26.87 -15.06 5.14
C ILE A 49 26.15 -14.50 6.37
N ASP A 50 26.87 -13.90 7.31
CA ASP A 50 26.28 -13.32 8.52
C ASP A 50 25.42 -12.11 8.16
N ARG A 51 25.84 -11.23 7.24
CA ARG A 51 25.00 -10.16 6.66
C ARG A 51 23.77 -10.69 5.94
N ALA A 52 23.87 -11.80 5.22
CA ALA A 52 22.73 -12.46 4.59
C ALA A 52 21.74 -13.03 5.60
N LYS A 53 22.22 -13.54 6.73
CA LYS A 53 21.40 -14.01 7.86
C LYS A 53 20.72 -12.86 8.62
N GLU A 54 21.43 -11.77 8.89
CA GLU A 54 20.91 -10.58 9.57
C GLU A 54 19.98 -9.75 8.67
N GLY A 55 20.30 -9.69 7.38
CA GLY A 55 19.52 -8.99 6.38
C GLY A 55 18.26 -9.73 5.92
N GLY A 56 17.81 -10.78 6.61
CA GLY A 56 16.68 -11.65 6.32
C GLY A 56 16.38 -11.63 4.83
N VAL A 57 16.97 -12.54 4.03
CA VAL A 57 16.76 -12.56 2.59
C VAL A 57 15.26 -12.40 2.33
N LYS A 58 14.89 -11.29 1.72
CA LYS A 58 13.51 -11.08 1.28
C LYS A 58 13.21 -12.25 0.34
N ARG A 59 12.58 -13.30 0.89
CA ARG A 59 12.05 -14.38 0.05
C ARG A 59 11.30 -13.69 -1.06
N PRO A 60 11.57 -13.98 -2.36
CA PRO A 60 10.67 -13.54 -3.39
C PRO A 60 9.31 -14.07 -2.97
N VAL A 61 8.43 -13.16 -2.54
CA VAL A 61 7.05 -13.52 -2.19
C VAL A 61 6.52 -14.13 -3.48
N PRO A 62 6.13 -15.44 -3.50
CA PRO A 62 5.57 -16.04 -4.69
C PRO A 62 4.49 -15.11 -5.16
N LEU A 63 4.44 -14.75 -6.45
CA LEU A 63 3.43 -13.88 -7.01
C LEU A 63 2.07 -14.44 -6.56
N ALA A 64 1.55 -13.93 -5.45
CA ALA A 64 0.28 -14.36 -4.88
C ALA A 64 -0.82 -13.83 -5.80
N GLN A 65 -1.11 -14.59 -6.85
CA GLN A 65 -2.24 -14.32 -7.71
C GLN A 65 -3.46 -15.08 -7.17
N PRO A 66 -4.55 -14.38 -6.81
CA PRO A 66 -5.80 -15.02 -6.45
C PRO A 66 -6.27 -15.93 -7.59
N ARG A 67 -6.66 -17.17 -7.28
CA ARG A 67 -7.11 -18.17 -8.24
C ARG A 67 -8.55 -18.58 -7.93
N GLY A 68 -9.26 -19.11 -8.95
CA GLY A 68 -10.65 -19.52 -8.80
C GLY A 68 -11.56 -18.35 -8.46
N GLU A 69 -12.48 -18.53 -7.52
CA GLU A 69 -13.44 -17.50 -7.09
C GLU A 69 -12.75 -16.25 -6.51
N LEU A 70 -11.60 -16.40 -5.85
CA LEU A 70 -10.80 -15.29 -5.34
C LEU A 70 -10.25 -14.39 -6.45
N GLY A 71 -10.02 -14.90 -7.65
CA GLY A 71 -9.54 -14.11 -8.80
C GLY A 71 -10.52 -13.04 -9.25
N GLY A 72 -11.82 -13.23 -9.02
CA GLY A 72 -12.85 -12.22 -9.25
C GLY A 72 -13.06 -11.25 -8.08
N LEU A 73 -12.62 -11.61 -6.87
CA LEU A 73 -12.84 -10.85 -5.64
C LEU A 73 -11.65 -9.97 -5.25
N LEU A 74 -10.44 -10.34 -5.65
CA LEU A 74 -9.20 -9.68 -5.27
C LEU A 74 -8.35 -9.33 -6.49
N ALA A 75 -8.03 -8.05 -6.65
CA ALA A 75 -7.04 -7.58 -7.61
C ALA A 75 -5.68 -7.45 -6.90
N ALA A 76 -4.70 -8.27 -7.30
CA ALA A 76 -3.36 -8.27 -6.72
C ALA A 76 -2.42 -7.33 -7.47
N SER A 77 -1.60 -6.57 -6.74
CA SER A 77 -0.53 -5.75 -7.28
C SER A 77 0.69 -5.78 -6.34
N TYR A 78 1.86 -5.42 -6.87
CA TYR A 78 3.13 -5.37 -6.13
C TYR A 78 3.72 -3.96 -6.22
N PRO A 79 3.20 -3.01 -5.44
CA PRO A 79 3.62 -1.62 -5.53
C PRO A 79 5.06 -1.45 -5.06
N LYS A 80 5.76 -0.51 -5.71
CA LYS A 80 7.09 -0.04 -5.30
C LYS A 80 7.02 1.39 -4.74
N ALA A 81 5.80 1.88 -4.52
CA ALA A 81 5.56 3.22 -4.01
C ALA A 81 6.17 3.39 -2.62
N THR A 82 6.71 4.58 -2.38
CA THR A 82 7.39 4.94 -1.14
C THR A 82 6.67 6.07 -0.42
N LEU A 83 7.00 6.26 0.84
CA LEU A 83 6.46 7.34 1.67
C LEU A 83 6.74 8.75 1.11
N ASN A 84 7.73 8.91 0.24
CA ASN A 84 8.06 10.20 -0.39
C ASN A 84 7.02 10.63 -1.44
N GLU A 85 6.27 9.67 -1.99
CA GLU A 85 5.21 9.93 -2.95
C GLU A 85 3.91 10.42 -2.27
N LEU A 86 3.80 10.20 -0.96
CA LEU A 86 2.61 10.53 -0.18
C LEU A 86 2.79 11.85 0.55
N VAL A 87 2.21 12.92 0.01
CA VAL A 87 2.19 14.23 0.65
C VAL A 87 1.00 14.32 1.59
N VAL A 88 1.26 14.38 2.89
CA VAL A 88 0.24 14.40 3.95
C VAL A 88 0.66 15.31 5.09
N ALA A 89 -0.29 15.65 5.98
CA ALA A 89 0.01 16.40 7.20
C ALA A 89 1.00 15.64 8.11
N PRO A 90 1.85 16.34 8.87
CA PRO A 90 2.84 15.71 9.77
C PRO A 90 2.22 14.74 10.78
N GLU A 91 1.02 15.03 11.29
CA GLU A 91 0.29 14.16 12.22
C GLU A 91 -0.08 12.84 11.56
N LEU A 92 -0.60 12.90 10.33
CA LEU A 92 -0.99 11.73 9.56
C LEU A 92 0.24 10.91 9.18
N ARG A 93 1.34 11.59 8.79
CA ARG A 93 2.62 10.95 8.53
C ARG A 93 3.11 10.15 9.74
N ARG A 94 3.11 10.73 10.94
CA ARG A 94 3.50 10.04 12.19
C ARG A 94 2.65 8.80 12.47
N ARG A 95 1.34 8.82 12.15
CA ARG A 95 0.47 7.65 12.33
C ARG A 95 0.83 6.53 11.35
N ILE A 96 1.10 6.86 10.08
CA ILE A 96 1.56 5.89 9.09
C ILE A 96 2.93 5.33 9.49
N ASP A 97 3.88 6.16 9.87
CA ASP A 97 5.21 5.74 10.32
C ASP A 97 5.13 4.79 11.51
N ARG A 98 4.20 5.05 12.46
CA ARG A 98 3.94 4.16 13.60
C ARG A 98 3.41 2.80 13.14
N LEU A 99 2.42 2.78 12.25
CA LEU A 99 1.90 1.53 11.68
C LEU A 99 3.01 0.71 11.03
N LEU A 100 3.82 1.34 10.19
CA LEU A 100 4.93 0.69 9.51
C LEU A 100 5.98 0.16 10.48
N HIS A 101 6.30 0.92 11.51
CA HIS A 101 7.24 0.52 12.56
C HIS A 101 6.72 -0.69 13.34
N GLU A 102 5.48 -0.67 13.80
CA GLU A 102 4.85 -1.80 14.51
C GLU A 102 4.79 -3.06 13.63
N GLN A 103 4.47 -2.92 12.34
CA GLN A 103 4.44 -4.05 11.40
C GLN A 103 5.84 -4.63 11.13
N ARG A 104 6.87 -3.79 11.10
CA ARG A 104 8.28 -4.23 10.96
C ARG A 104 8.79 -4.94 12.22
N GLN A 105 8.30 -4.54 13.40
CA GLN A 105 8.68 -5.08 14.71
C GLN A 105 7.62 -6.04 15.28
N ALA A 106 6.78 -6.62 14.42
CA ALA A 106 5.64 -7.44 14.85
C ALA A 106 6.06 -8.64 15.73
N GLU A 107 7.17 -9.29 15.44
CA GLU A 107 7.68 -10.41 16.25
C GLU A 107 8.08 -9.95 17.65
N GLN A 108 8.79 -8.82 17.75
CA GLN A 108 9.19 -8.28 19.05
C GLN A 108 7.97 -7.89 19.90
N LEU A 109 6.93 -7.31 19.29
CA LEU A 109 5.69 -6.99 20.01
C LEU A 109 5.03 -8.26 20.56
N ARG A 110 4.99 -9.33 19.77
CA ARG A 110 4.37 -10.61 20.18
C ARG A 110 5.09 -11.30 21.30
N THR A 111 6.42 -11.22 21.38
CA THR A 111 7.19 -11.77 22.52
C THR A 111 6.80 -11.10 23.85
N HIS A 112 6.21 -9.90 23.79
CA HIS A 112 5.68 -9.17 24.96
C HIS A 112 4.16 -9.26 25.11
N GLY A 113 3.49 -10.14 24.34
CA GLY A 113 2.03 -10.31 24.39
C GLY A 113 1.26 -9.16 23.74
N LEU A 114 1.91 -8.33 22.90
CA LEU A 114 1.31 -7.21 22.20
C LEU A 114 1.08 -7.54 20.73
N SER A 115 0.00 -7.01 20.15
CA SER A 115 -0.29 -7.14 18.72
C SER A 115 0.02 -5.84 18.00
N PRO A 116 0.69 -5.88 16.82
CA PRO A 116 0.86 -4.68 15.99
C PRO A 116 -0.49 -4.23 15.45
N ARG A 117 -0.68 -2.92 15.23
CA ARG A 117 -1.84 -2.41 14.50
C ARG A 117 -1.89 -3.02 13.12
N HIS A 118 -3.04 -3.54 12.74
CA HIS A 118 -3.23 -4.14 11.42
C HIS A 118 -4.59 -3.83 10.79
N ARG A 119 -5.54 -3.28 11.56
CA ARG A 119 -6.87 -2.87 11.10
C ARG A 119 -6.97 -1.35 11.12
N VAL A 120 -6.96 -0.72 9.95
CA VAL A 120 -6.97 0.75 9.85
C VAL A 120 -8.09 1.23 8.94
N LEU A 121 -8.84 2.22 9.41
CA LEU A 121 -9.86 2.91 8.64
C LEU A 121 -9.31 4.24 8.12
N LEU A 122 -9.33 4.42 6.79
CA LEU A 122 -8.94 5.64 6.11
C LEU A 122 -10.20 6.43 5.74
N VAL A 123 -10.36 7.60 6.31
CA VAL A 123 -11.55 8.44 6.09
C VAL A 123 -11.18 9.78 5.48
N GLY A 124 -12.05 10.37 4.69
CA GLY A 124 -11.86 11.72 4.14
C GLY A 124 -12.38 11.91 2.73
N PRO A 125 -12.37 13.13 2.19
CA PRO A 125 -12.89 13.45 0.88
C PRO A 125 -12.25 12.65 -0.26
N PRO A 126 -12.92 12.51 -1.42
CA PRO A 126 -12.36 11.84 -2.59
C PRO A 126 -11.10 12.55 -3.10
N GLY A 127 -10.13 11.78 -3.60
CA GLY A 127 -8.90 12.31 -4.18
C GLY A 127 -7.87 12.84 -3.17
N THR A 128 -8.04 12.58 -1.86
CA THR A 128 -7.09 13.03 -0.82
C THR A 128 -5.93 12.06 -0.57
N GLY A 129 -5.87 10.91 -1.28
CA GLY A 129 -4.71 9.99 -1.23
C GLY A 129 -4.92 8.72 -0.41
N LYS A 130 -6.14 8.36 -0.01
CA LYS A 130 -6.43 7.14 0.77
C LYS A 130 -5.93 5.86 0.09
N THR A 131 -6.29 5.65 -1.17
CA THR A 131 -5.84 4.50 -1.98
C THR A 131 -4.32 4.54 -2.22
N LEU A 132 -3.74 5.73 -2.43
CA LEU A 132 -2.29 5.90 -2.53
C LEU A 132 -1.60 5.52 -1.22
N CYS A 133 -2.17 5.88 -0.07
CA CYS A 133 -1.65 5.49 1.25
C CYS A 133 -1.57 3.97 1.40
N ALA A 134 -2.61 3.23 0.99
CA ALA A 134 -2.59 1.76 0.99
C ALA A 134 -1.48 1.20 0.08
N THR A 135 -1.30 1.81 -1.11
CA THR A 135 -0.25 1.46 -2.06
C THR A 135 1.15 1.69 -1.46
N VAL A 136 1.34 2.82 -0.80
CA VAL A 136 2.60 3.17 -0.12
C VAL A 136 2.88 2.24 1.06
N ILE A 137 1.87 1.94 1.89
CA ILE A 137 2.03 0.98 3.01
C ILE A 137 2.48 -0.38 2.49
N ALA A 138 1.87 -0.88 1.42
CA ALA A 138 2.26 -2.15 0.81
C ALA A 138 3.70 -2.11 0.24
N GLY A 139 4.08 -1.02 -0.43
CA GLY A 139 5.43 -0.82 -0.95
C GLY A 139 6.50 -0.76 0.15
N GLU A 140 6.26 0.01 1.21
CA GLU A 140 7.16 0.16 2.36
C GLU A 140 7.32 -1.13 3.19
N LEU A 141 6.28 -1.94 3.25
CA LEU A 141 6.32 -3.25 3.90
C LEU A 141 6.83 -4.37 2.97
N HIS A 142 7.01 -4.07 1.68
CA HIS A 142 7.34 -5.04 0.63
C HIS A 142 6.35 -6.21 0.57
N LEU A 143 5.08 -5.91 0.75
CA LEU A 143 3.97 -6.86 0.72
C LEU A 143 3.13 -6.66 -0.54
N PRO A 144 2.45 -7.72 -1.04
CA PRO A 144 1.43 -7.57 -2.06
C PRO A 144 0.28 -6.69 -1.55
N LEU A 145 -0.27 -5.87 -2.44
CA LEU A 145 -1.52 -5.15 -2.22
C LEU A 145 -2.65 -5.90 -2.92
N PHE A 146 -3.64 -6.33 -2.15
CA PHE A 146 -4.87 -6.93 -2.61
C PHE A 146 -6.01 -5.93 -2.47
N LYS A 147 -6.51 -5.42 -3.60
CA LYS A 147 -7.71 -4.57 -3.60
C LYS A 147 -8.95 -5.45 -3.73
N VAL A 148 -9.89 -5.32 -2.79
CA VAL A 148 -11.17 -6.01 -2.84
C VAL A 148 -12.07 -5.37 -3.90
N VAL A 149 -12.60 -6.18 -4.81
CA VAL A 149 -13.49 -5.75 -5.90
C VAL A 149 -14.94 -5.82 -5.39
N PHE A 150 -15.47 -4.71 -4.93
CA PHE A 150 -16.82 -4.66 -4.32
C PHE A 150 -17.94 -5.05 -5.27
N GLU A 151 -17.83 -4.72 -6.55
CA GLU A 151 -18.81 -5.08 -7.57
C GLU A 151 -18.98 -6.62 -7.68
N SER A 152 -17.92 -7.36 -7.42
CA SER A 152 -17.93 -8.83 -7.41
C SER A 152 -18.33 -9.41 -6.06
N LEU A 153 -18.16 -8.63 -4.99
CA LEU A 153 -18.48 -9.06 -3.62
C LEU A 153 -19.98 -8.96 -3.35
N VAL A 154 -20.60 -7.83 -3.72
CA VAL A 154 -22.03 -7.58 -3.47
C VAL A 154 -22.87 -8.26 -4.53
N THR A 155 -23.71 -9.19 -4.11
CA THR A 155 -24.68 -9.90 -4.96
C THR A 155 -26.11 -9.63 -4.47
N LYS A 156 -27.10 -9.92 -5.32
CA LYS A 156 -28.52 -9.80 -4.95
C LYS A 156 -28.93 -10.77 -3.81
N PHE A 157 -28.09 -11.77 -3.51
CA PHE A 157 -28.33 -12.77 -2.49
C PHE A 157 -27.40 -12.59 -1.30
N LEU A 158 -27.96 -12.27 -0.14
CA LEU A 158 -27.22 -12.00 1.08
C LEU A 158 -26.28 -13.13 1.51
N GLY A 159 -26.73 -14.39 1.37
CA GLY A 159 -25.92 -15.57 1.70
C GLY A 159 -24.62 -15.66 0.89
N GLU A 160 -24.67 -15.28 -0.38
CA GLU A 160 -23.50 -15.26 -1.25
C GLU A 160 -22.51 -14.15 -0.87
N THR A 161 -22.99 -12.96 -0.53
CA THR A 161 -22.12 -11.85 -0.11
C THR A 161 -21.37 -12.21 1.18
N ALA A 162 -22.04 -12.81 2.17
CA ALA A 162 -21.40 -13.28 3.39
C ALA A 162 -20.37 -14.39 3.15
N ALA A 163 -20.68 -15.35 2.26
CA ALA A 163 -19.76 -16.41 1.86
C ALA A 163 -18.51 -15.84 1.14
N LYS A 164 -18.69 -14.88 0.22
CA LYS A 164 -17.59 -14.21 -0.47
C LYS A 164 -16.73 -13.39 0.47
N LEU A 165 -17.31 -12.67 1.43
CA LEU A 165 -16.57 -11.99 2.50
C LEU A 165 -15.71 -12.98 3.29
N LYS A 166 -16.28 -14.14 3.66
CA LYS A 166 -15.53 -15.18 4.36
C LYS A 166 -14.35 -15.68 3.53
N LEU A 167 -14.51 -15.90 2.23
CA LEU A 167 -13.41 -16.29 1.33
C LEU A 167 -12.30 -15.23 1.30
N VAL A 168 -12.64 -13.93 1.28
CA VAL A 168 -11.65 -12.85 1.36
C VAL A 168 -10.90 -12.90 2.69
N PHE A 169 -11.59 -13.07 3.83
CA PHE A 169 -10.94 -13.17 5.13
C PHE A 169 -10.11 -14.45 5.30
N ASP A 170 -10.52 -15.56 4.71
CA ASP A 170 -9.71 -16.78 4.65
C ASP A 170 -8.42 -16.55 3.83
N ALA A 171 -8.49 -15.77 2.75
CA ALA A 171 -7.31 -15.36 1.99
C ALA A 171 -6.39 -14.40 2.81
N ILE A 172 -6.94 -13.47 3.60
CA ILE A 172 -6.21 -12.58 4.51
C ILE A 172 -5.37 -13.40 5.51
N ARG A 173 -5.94 -14.49 6.05
CA ARG A 173 -5.24 -15.40 6.97
C ARG A 173 -4.20 -16.25 6.27
N ALA A 174 -4.50 -16.74 5.07
CA ALA A 174 -3.63 -17.64 4.32
C ALA A 174 -2.42 -16.94 3.69
N THR A 175 -2.57 -15.69 3.28
CA THR A 175 -1.55 -14.96 2.51
C THR A 175 -1.27 -13.61 3.14
N ARG A 176 -0.07 -13.42 3.68
CA ARG A 176 0.33 -12.12 4.24
C ARG A 176 0.38 -11.06 3.15
N GLY A 177 -0.32 -9.94 3.37
CA GLY A 177 -0.42 -8.83 2.43
C GLY A 177 -1.07 -7.60 3.06
N VAL A 178 -1.22 -6.56 2.25
CA VAL A 178 -2.06 -5.42 2.55
C VAL A 178 -3.36 -5.59 1.78
N TYR A 179 -4.48 -5.65 2.48
CA TYR A 179 -5.82 -5.84 1.92
C TYR A 179 -6.60 -4.55 2.01
N LEU A 180 -6.98 -3.99 0.87
CA LEU A 180 -7.70 -2.73 0.78
C LEU A 180 -9.16 -2.95 0.40
N PHE A 181 -10.05 -2.61 1.31
CA PHE A 181 -11.48 -2.43 1.09
C PHE A 181 -11.72 -0.95 0.74
N ASP A 182 -11.58 -0.62 -0.55
CA ASP A 182 -11.77 0.75 -1.04
C ASP A 182 -13.26 1.04 -1.26
N GLU A 183 -13.70 2.29 -1.12
CA GLU A 183 -15.12 2.69 -1.23
C GLU A 183 -16.05 1.89 -0.30
N PHE A 184 -15.60 1.68 0.96
CA PHE A 184 -16.32 0.88 1.94
C PHE A 184 -17.74 1.37 2.21
N ASP A 185 -18.03 2.63 1.92
CA ASP A 185 -19.36 3.22 1.94
C ASP A 185 -20.32 2.60 0.90
N ALA A 186 -19.83 1.93 -0.13
CA ALA A 186 -20.68 1.17 -1.05
C ALA A 186 -21.44 0.04 -0.34
N ILE A 187 -20.88 -0.53 0.74
CA ILE A 187 -21.57 -1.51 1.59
C ILE A 187 -22.60 -0.83 2.49
N GLY A 188 -22.37 0.44 2.88
CA GLY A 188 -23.22 1.16 3.83
C GLY A 188 -24.21 2.17 3.22
N GLY A 189 -24.06 2.51 1.94
CA GLY A 189 -24.62 3.72 1.34
C GLY A 189 -25.74 3.57 0.31
N GLN A 190 -26.09 2.38 -0.16
CA GLN A 190 -27.21 2.24 -1.09
C GLN A 190 -28.54 2.40 -0.36
N ARG A 191 -29.02 3.66 -0.31
CA ARG A 191 -30.38 4.00 0.06
C ARG A 191 -31.30 3.72 -1.14
N THR A 192 -31.57 2.49 -1.46
CA THR A 192 -32.71 2.13 -2.31
C THR A 192 -33.89 1.80 -1.43
N ALA A 193 -35.04 2.35 -1.79
CA ALA A 193 -36.27 2.31 -1.02
C ALA A 193 -36.73 0.88 -0.68
N GLY A 194 -37.00 0.62 0.58
CA GLY A 194 -37.90 -0.44 1.00
C GLY A 194 -37.23 -1.54 1.84
N ASN A 195 -36.73 -2.59 1.30
CA ASN A 195 -36.33 -3.80 2.07
C ASN A 195 -34.82 -4.00 2.26
N ASP A 196 -33.97 -3.22 1.61
CA ASP A 196 -32.52 -3.46 1.51
C ASP A 196 -31.70 -3.00 2.74
N VAL A 197 -32.25 -2.12 3.58
CA VAL A 197 -31.52 -1.57 4.76
C VAL A 197 -31.12 -2.66 5.76
N GLY A 198 -31.95 -3.68 5.90
CA GLY A 198 -31.66 -4.82 6.78
C GLY A 198 -30.55 -5.72 6.25
N GLU A 199 -30.46 -5.87 4.94
CA GLU A 199 -29.48 -6.73 4.27
C GLU A 199 -28.09 -6.10 4.31
N ILE A 200 -27.98 -4.82 4.01
CA ILE A 200 -26.75 -4.04 4.08
C ILE A 200 -26.16 -4.07 5.50
N ARG A 201 -27.00 -3.84 6.52
CA ARG A 201 -26.57 -3.94 7.93
C ARG A 201 -26.00 -5.33 8.26
N ARG A 202 -26.59 -6.40 7.74
CA ARG A 202 -26.08 -7.77 7.96
C ARG A 202 -24.71 -7.98 7.31
N VAL A 203 -24.49 -7.47 6.09
CA VAL A 203 -23.19 -7.53 5.42
C VAL A 203 -22.13 -6.77 6.21
N VAL A 204 -22.44 -5.55 6.65
CA VAL A 204 -21.54 -4.75 7.50
C VAL A 204 -21.24 -5.49 8.82
N ASN A 205 -22.25 -6.05 9.47
CA ASN A 205 -22.05 -6.81 10.70
C ASN A 205 -21.19 -8.08 10.47
N SER A 206 -21.41 -8.78 9.37
CA SER A 206 -20.57 -9.94 9.00
C SER A 206 -19.12 -9.51 8.76
N PHE A 207 -18.89 -8.41 8.04
CA PHE A 207 -17.56 -7.85 7.85
C PHE A 207 -16.90 -7.51 9.20
N LEU A 208 -17.62 -6.82 10.09
CA LEU A 208 -17.09 -6.43 11.40
C LEU A 208 -16.74 -7.65 12.25
N GLN A 209 -17.60 -8.68 12.24
CA GLN A 209 -17.33 -9.92 12.96
C GLN A 209 -16.08 -10.63 12.43
N LEU A 210 -15.93 -10.72 11.11
CA LEU A 210 -14.75 -11.31 10.49
C LEU A 210 -13.48 -10.50 10.76
N LEU A 211 -13.59 -9.16 10.73
CA LEU A 211 -12.49 -8.25 11.06
C LEU A 211 -12.03 -8.41 12.52
N GLU A 212 -12.96 -8.57 13.47
CA GLU A 212 -12.60 -8.81 14.88
C GLU A 212 -11.96 -10.17 15.13
N GLN A 213 -12.38 -11.17 14.38
CA GLN A 213 -11.83 -12.53 14.46
C GLN A 213 -10.51 -12.68 13.70
N ASP A 214 -10.07 -11.63 13.00
CA ASP A 214 -8.82 -11.68 12.26
C ASP A 214 -7.63 -11.51 13.20
N ASP A 215 -6.81 -12.54 13.27
CA ASP A 215 -5.54 -12.61 14.01
C ASP A 215 -4.33 -12.77 13.06
N SER A 216 -4.52 -12.50 11.78
CA SER A 216 -3.51 -12.67 10.74
C SER A 216 -2.34 -11.68 10.88
N ASN A 217 -1.29 -11.94 10.10
CA ASN A 217 -0.14 -11.04 9.96
C ASN A 217 -0.31 -10.03 8.81
N SER A 218 -1.49 -9.96 8.25
CA SER A 218 -1.84 -9.06 7.16
C SER A 218 -2.28 -7.69 7.70
N VAL A 219 -2.20 -6.67 6.86
CA VAL A 219 -2.76 -5.33 7.18
C VAL A 219 -4.09 -5.18 6.43
N VAL A 220 -5.15 -4.93 7.16
CA VAL A 220 -6.49 -4.69 6.61
C VAL A 220 -6.78 -3.20 6.65
N LEU A 221 -6.97 -2.61 5.48
CA LEU A 221 -7.30 -1.20 5.30
C LEU A 221 -8.72 -1.09 4.73
N ALA A 222 -9.56 -0.30 5.35
CA ALA A 222 -10.83 0.12 4.77
C ALA A 222 -10.77 1.61 4.45
N ALA A 223 -11.26 2.03 3.29
CA ALA A 223 -11.28 3.43 2.88
C ALA A 223 -12.70 3.89 2.55
N THR A 224 -13.11 5.04 3.08
CA THR A 224 -14.42 5.64 2.82
C THR A 224 -14.33 7.13 2.54
N ASN A 225 -15.21 7.60 1.64
CA ASN A 225 -15.41 9.02 1.39
C ASN A 225 -16.53 9.62 2.27
N HIS A 226 -17.36 8.77 2.88
CA HIS A 226 -18.57 9.16 3.62
C HIS A 226 -18.58 8.57 5.03
N PRO A 227 -17.66 8.98 5.93
CA PRO A 227 -17.60 8.44 7.30
C PRO A 227 -18.89 8.64 8.10
N GLN A 228 -19.67 9.67 7.76
CA GLN A 228 -20.96 9.96 8.39
C GLN A 228 -22.04 8.91 8.08
N MET A 229 -21.85 8.09 7.03
CA MET A 229 -22.76 6.98 6.70
C MET A 229 -22.47 5.71 7.51
N LEU A 230 -21.31 5.65 8.14
CA LEU A 230 -20.87 4.51 8.91
C LEU A 230 -21.34 4.62 10.37
N ASP A 231 -21.78 3.50 10.95
CA ASP A 231 -22.13 3.43 12.36
C ASP A 231 -20.89 3.71 13.25
N ARG A 232 -21.10 4.46 14.34
CA ARG A 232 -20.03 4.74 15.32
C ARG A 232 -19.42 3.47 15.93
N ALA A 233 -20.18 2.39 16.02
CA ALA A 233 -19.70 1.10 16.49
C ALA A 233 -18.61 0.51 15.59
N LEU A 234 -18.63 0.83 14.29
CA LEU A 234 -17.66 0.40 13.32
C LEU A 234 -16.27 0.96 13.62
N PHE A 235 -16.17 2.24 14.01
CA PHE A 235 -14.88 2.88 14.30
C PHE A 235 -14.12 2.21 15.46
N ARG A 236 -14.83 1.59 16.40
CA ARG A 236 -14.24 0.89 17.55
C ARG A 236 -13.61 -0.45 17.21
N ARG A 237 -13.87 -0.96 15.99
CA ARG A 237 -13.36 -2.26 15.51
C ARG A 237 -12.01 -2.14 14.78
N PHE A 238 -11.64 -0.90 14.48
CA PHE A 238 -10.33 -0.61 13.89
C PHE A 238 -9.34 -0.21 14.98
N ASP A 239 -8.08 -0.61 14.81
CA ASP A 239 -6.99 -0.26 15.72
C ASP A 239 -6.60 1.21 15.59
N ASP A 240 -6.84 1.80 14.41
CA ASP A 240 -6.61 3.21 14.13
C ASP A 240 -7.57 3.75 13.05
N VAL A 241 -7.91 5.06 13.16
CA VAL A 241 -8.73 5.78 12.17
C VAL A 241 -7.93 6.97 11.69
N ILE A 242 -7.50 6.95 10.44
CA ILE A 242 -6.66 7.99 9.82
C ILE A 242 -7.54 8.90 8.96
N GLU A 243 -7.61 10.18 9.35
CA GLU A 243 -8.41 11.18 8.66
C GLU A 243 -7.57 11.96 7.64
N PHE A 244 -7.97 11.89 6.38
CA PHE A 244 -7.42 12.64 5.25
C PHE A 244 -8.23 13.92 5.04
N SER A 245 -7.56 15.05 4.90
CA SER A 245 -8.15 16.34 4.56
C SER A 245 -7.68 16.79 3.17
N LEU A 246 -8.33 17.82 2.64
CA LEU A 246 -7.80 18.51 1.47
C LEU A 246 -6.43 19.11 1.79
N PRO A 247 -5.50 19.18 0.81
CA PRO A 247 -4.16 19.66 1.06
C PRO A 247 -4.14 21.16 1.46
N SER A 248 -3.28 21.49 2.40
CA SER A 248 -2.87 22.88 2.65
C SER A 248 -2.15 23.45 1.44
N GLN A 249 -1.93 24.76 1.41
CA GLN A 249 -1.18 25.38 0.30
C GLN A 249 0.23 24.82 0.13
N ALA A 250 0.91 24.53 1.23
CA ALA A 250 2.24 23.91 1.20
C ALA A 250 2.17 22.49 0.62
N GLN A 251 1.26 21.66 1.11
CA GLN A 251 1.05 20.30 0.61
C GLN A 251 0.61 20.27 -0.86
N ALA A 252 -0.22 21.22 -1.29
CA ALA A 252 -0.61 21.35 -2.69
C ALA A 252 0.62 21.64 -3.57
N GLU A 253 1.50 22.55 -3.13
CA GLU A 253 2.75 22.83 -3.83
C GLU A 253 3.67 21.61 -3.88
N ASP A 254 3.87 20.92 -2.74
CA ASP A 254 4.70 19.71 -2.66
C ASP A 254 4.16 18.62 -3.59
N THR A 255 2.85 18.44 -3.64
CA THR A 255 2.19 17.49 -4.57
C THR A 255 2.51 17.84 -6.02
N MET A 256 2.37 19.12 -6.41
CA MET A 256 2.66 19.56 -7.76
C MET A 256 4.16 19.45 -8.10
N ARG A 257 5.04 19.80 -7.16
CA ARG A 257 6.50 19.64 -7.33
C ARG A 257 6.90 18.20 -7.53
N ASN A 258 6.37 17.29 -6.70
CA ASN A 258 6.63 15.86 -6.84
C ASN A 258 6.13 15.32 -8.19
N ARG A 259 4.94 15.75 -8.63
CA ARG A 259 4.37 15.29 -9.90
C ARG A 259 5.13 15.82 -11.12
N LEU A 260 5.63 17.05 -11.04
CA LEU A 260 6.36 17.71 -12.11
C LEU A 260 7.89 17.51 -12.01
N ALA A 261 8.39 16.68 -11.08
CA ALA A 261 9.83 16.44 -10.91
C ALA A 261 10.60 16.03 -12.19
N PRO A 262 10.00 15.29 -13.17
CA PRO A 262 10.67 14.97 -14.42
C PRO A 262 10.81 16.16 -15.40
N PHE A 263 10.18 17.31 -15.12
CA PHE A 263 10.08 18.47 -15.98
C PHE A 263 10.87 19.66 -15.42
N ASP A 264 11.19 20.64 -16.28
CA ASP A 264 11.78 21.89 -15.84
C ASP A 264 10.70 22.83 -15.28
N THR A 265 10.79 23.07 -13.98
CA THR A 265 9.88 23.92 -13.20
C THR A 265 10.54 25.18 -12.70
N GLY A 266 11.79 25.49 -13.13
CA GLY A 266 12.60 26.59 -12.62
C GLY A 266 11.97 27.98 -12.83
N ARG A 267 11.16 28.15 -13.87
CA ARG A 267 10.48 29.41 -14.20
C ARG A 267 9.06 29.53 -13.67
N LEU A 268 8.55 28.54 -12.93
CA LEU A 268 7.20 28.58 -12.38
C LEU A 268 7.05 29.67 -11.31
N LYS A 269 6.05 30.52 -11.49
CA LYS A 269 5.70 31.57 -10.52
C LYS A 269 4.78 31.02 -9.42
N TRP A 270 5.34 30.35 -8.44
CA TRP A 270 4.60 29.69 -7.35
C TRP A 270 3.69 30.64 -6.58
N THR A 271 4.02 31.92 -6.50
CA THR A 271 3.17 32.96 -5.89
C THR A 271 1.81 33.11 -6.57
N ARG A 272 1.73 32.85 -7.88
CA ARG A 272 0.47 32.83 -8.65
C ARG A 272 -0.23 31.47 -8.62
N ILE A 273 0.55 30.38 -8.58
CA ILE A 273 0.03 29.00 -8.63
C ILE A 273 -0.61 28.58 -7.29
N ARG A 274 0.00 28.90 -6.16
CA ARG A 274 -0.52 28.53 -4.83
C ARG A 274 -1.98 28.94 -4.57
N PRO A 275 -2.40 30.17 -4.84
CA PRO A 275 -3.81 30.59 -4.68
C PRO A 275 -4.74 29.80 -5.63
N ALA A 276 -4.28 29.52 -6.86
CA ALA A 276 -5.05 28.78 -7.84
C ALA A 276 -5.26 27.31 -7.45
N ALA A 277 -4.37 26.70 -6.71
CA ALA A 277 -4.44 25.33 -6.22
C ALA A 277 -5.35 25.15 -4.98
N ARG A 278 -5.75 26.23 -4.32
CA ARG A 278 -6.53 26.17 -3.06
C ARG A 278 -7.87 25.47 -3.24
N GLY A 279 -8.16 24.52 -2.36
CA GLY A 279 -9.43 23.76 -2.34
C GLY A 279 -9.48 22.59 -3.32
N LEU A 280 -8.43 22.36 -4.12
CA LEU A 280 -8.34 21.18 -4.98
C LEU A 280 -7.76 19.99 -4.19
N SER A 281 -8.27 18.80 -4.50
CA SER A 281 -7.71 17.57 -3.92
C SER A 281 -6.37 17.18 -4.57
N HIS A 282 -5.57 16.32 -3.92
CA HIS A 282 -4.32 15.83 -4.49
C HIS A 282 -4.49 15.21 -5.88
N ALA A 283 -5.61 14.50 -6.11
CA ALA A 283 -5.91 13.91 -7.41
C ALA A 283 -6.15 14.96 -8.50
N LEU A 284 -6.86 16.05 -8.17
CA LEU A 284 -7.10 17.15 -9.13
C LEU A 284 -5.82 17.93 -9.42
N LEU A 285 -4.99 18.16 -8.39
CA LEU A 285 -3.67 18.77 -8.55
C LEU A 285 -2.76 17.95 -9.46
N ALA A 286 -2.73 16.61 -9.25
CA ALA A 286 -1.96 15.72 -10.09
C ALA A 286 -2.44 15.73 -11.54
N ARG A 287 -3.75 15.74 -11.78
CA ARG A 287 -4.33 15.86 -13.15
C ARG A 287 -3.94 17.18 -13.81
N ALA A 288 -4.05 18.30 -13.11
CA ALA A 288 -3.61 19.59 -13.63
C ALA A 288 -2.13 19.58 -14.05
N CYS A 289 -1.26 18.96 -13.21
CA CYS A 289 0.14 18.78 -13.55
C CYS A 289 0.34 17.92 -14.79
N ASP A 290 -0.39 16.80 -14.89
CA ASP A 290 -0.32 15.91 -16.04
C ASP A 290 -0.76 16.61 -17.34
N ASP A 291 -1.81 17.44 -17.28
CA ASP A 291 -2.31 18.17 -18.42
C ASP A 291 -1.33 19.26 -18.87
N ALA A 292 -0.74 20.02 -17.94
CA ALA A 292 0.34 20.97 -18.25
C ALA A 292 1.59 20.26 -18.81
N ALA A 293 1.94 19.09 -18.27
CA ALA A 293 3.05 18.29 -18.76
C ALA A 293 2.81 17.77 -20.19
N LYS A 294 1.59 17.30 -20.50
CA LYS A 294 1.21 16.88 -21.85
C LYS A 294 1.36 18.02 -22.85
N GLN A 295 0.92 19.24 -22.51
CA GLN A 295 1.09 20.41 -23.38
C GLN A 295 2.58 20.70 -23.66
N ALA A 296 3.44 20.64 -22.64
CA ALA A 296 4.86 20.84 -22.80
C ALA A 296 5.48 19.79 -23.74
N VAL A 297 5.18 18.50 -23.53
CA VAL A 297 5.64 17.40 -24.37
C VAL A 297 5.18 17.55 -25.82
N LEU A 298 3.92 17.90 -26.06
CA LEU A 298 3.38 18.13 -27.41
C LEU A 298 4.01 19.34 -28.09
N ALA A 299 4.44 20.35 -27.34
CA ALA A 299 5.21 21.49 -27.84
C ALA A 299 6.73 21.19 -28.02
N GLY A 300 7.17 19.96 -27.78
CA GLY A 300 8.57 19.56 -27.93
C GLY A 300 9.50 20.12 -26.85
N THR A 301 8.97 20.53 -25.70
CA THR A 301 9.76 21.11 -24.59
C THR A 301 9.59 20.29 -23.31
N ARG A 302 10.54 20.47 -22.38
CA ARG A 302 10.44 19.96 -21.00
C ARG A 302 10.07 21.05 -20.00
N GLU A 303 10.01 22.31 -20.44
CA GLU A 303 9.69 23.44 -19.59
C GLU A 303 8.18 23.58 -19.40
N ILE A 304 7.73 23.60 -18.15
CA ILE A 304 6.34 23.85 -17.80
C ILE A 304 6.12 25.37 -17.67
N SER A 305 5.19 25.93 -18.44
CA SER A 305 4.84 27.33 -18.29
C SER A 305 3.88 27.56 -17.13
N THR A 306 4.00 28.74 -16.50
CA THR A 306 3.09 29.13 -15.41
C THR A 306 1.66 29.22 -15.90
N GLU A 307 1.45 29.74 -17.09
CA GLU A 307 0.13 29.92 -17.72
C GLU A 307 -0.53 28.55 -17.98
N ALA A 308 0.18 27.60 -18.59
CA ALA A 308 -0.35 26.24 -18.83
C ALA A 308 -0.81 25.57 -17.54
N LEU A 309 -0.02 25.67 -16.47
CA LEU A 309 -0.40 25.08 -15.18
C LEU A 309 -1.59 25.82 -14.54
N LEU A 310 -1.66 27.14 -14.65
CA LEU A 310 -2.80 27.93 -14.14
C LEU A 310 -4.09 27.61 -14.87
N ASP A 311 -4.04 27.46 -16.19
CA ASP A 311 -5.22 27.10 -17.00
C ASP A 311 -5.69 25.69 -16.64
N ALA A 312 -4.78 24.71 -16.56
CA ALA A 312 -5.11 23.36 -16.12
C ALA A 312 -5.73 23.35 -14.71
N LEU A 313 -5.22 24.15 -13.76
CA LEU A 313 -5.80 24.26 -12.42
C LEU A 313 -7.23 24.88 -12.45
N ARG A 314 -7.50 25.83 -13.34
CA ARG A 314 -8.85 26.40 -13.51
C ARG A 314 -9.81 25.36 -14.04
N GLU A 315 -9.44 24.63 -15.08
CA GLU A 315 -10.25 23.53 -15.64
C GLU A 315 -10.61 22.49 -14.58
N GLN A 316 -9.63 22.07 -13.75
CA GLN A 316 -9.90 21.11 -12.68
C GLN A 316 -10.82 21.70 -11.58
N ARG A 317 -10.79 23.01 -11.35
CA ARG A 317 -11.70 23.67 -10.41
C ARG A 317 -13.12 23.73 -10.95
N GLU A 318 -13.30 24.06 -12.23
CA GLU A 318 -14.60 24.04 -12.88
C GLU A 318 -15.21 22.62 -12.86
N PHE A 319 -14.39 21.61 -13.17
CA PHE A 319 -14.80 20.21 -13.06
C PHE A 319 -15.22 19.81 -11.64
N ALA A 320 -14.52 20.29 -10.62
CA ALA A 320 -14.87 20.03 -9.23
C ALA A 320 -16.19 20.69 -8.81
N ALA A 321 -16.52 21.85 -9.39
CA ALA A 321 -17.74 22.59 -9.10
C ALA A 321 -19.00 21.98 -9.77
N MET A 322 -18.83 21.13 -10.80
CA MET A 322 -19.92 20.42 -11.48
C MET A 322 -20.39 19.15 -10.75
N LYS A 323 -19.67 18.71 -9.71
CA LYS A 323 -19.98 17.53 -8.90
C LYS A 323 -20.54 17.92 -7.54
#